data_28c14c0c568beb37d2879df16a79b674
#
_entry.id   28c14c0c568beb37d2879df16a79b674
#
_cell.length_a   1.000
_cell.length_b   1.000
_cell.length_c   1.000
_cell.angle_alpha   90.00
_cell.angle_beta   90.00
_cell.angle_gamma   90.00
#
_symmetry.space_group_name_H-M   'P 1'
#
loop_
_entity.id
_entity.type
_entity.pdbx_description
1 polymer ?
#
loop_
_entity_poly.entity_id
_entity_poly.type
_entity_poly.pdbx_seq_one_letter_code
_entity_poly.pdbx_strand_id
1 'polypeptide(L)'
;MKSLRSRASAVLVAAALAAAPAAGESWGSKPVSSDKIFAAMEAELARSLSRLRQDEFGPPYFLAYRLHDARHYEVSAALGAVIGDDVEDYRVAYAEARYGDRSFDNTDMSYQGVNLFSSPEPDNLRESFWMLTDQAYKGAVSGWLEKKAKRATELVAEPLDDFSPEPPRRLVEETPAASLDRSRLRALAARLSAVFRAFPDVYESNVTIGAWWARRFLVTSEGTRLLTPAEEMPQELRLTAATRAEDGMRLEDGLYLSLRSFSDLPPEAELERQARAMAAELTAMRAAPVQDAEAAPAILDPEMSGVLFHEALGHKLEGQRQRDPHESQVFRDLIGKVILPTFLSVYDDPTLKSFAGSPLHGSYEFDAEGSPARRVALVEKGVLKDFLMSRWPVKGFPATNGHGRADWRSHATGRMANLIVSADGGVPLDELQRRLMALARAAGKPYGFLLVGSSGGENPTNRETAQTLEVRPRLIYRVDAATGARTLVRGVKLVGTPLLVLNRVVAAGNDPTLANGFHCGAESGWVPVSQTAPSLLVSEIELQRLPDERARPPILPDPLHDPR
;
A
#
# COMPACT_ATOMS: atom_id res chain seq x y z
N MET A 1 7.61 -86.99 -16.75
CA MET A 1 7.78 -86.31 -18.07
C MET A 1 7.03 -84.99 -18.04
N LYS A 2 7.61 -83.99 -18.53
CA LYS A 2 7.22 -82.55 -18.65
C LYS A 2 7.59 -81.67 -17.45
N SER A 3 8.69 -80.97 -17.67
CA SER A 3 9.25 -79.91 -16.85
C SER A 3 8.44 -78.60 -16.89
N LEU A 4 8.14 -78.06 -15.75
CA LEU A 4 7.70 -76.64 -15.62
C LEU A 4 8.87 -75.75 -15.25
N ARG A 5 9.25 -74.87 -16.15
CA ARG A 5 10.17 -73.78 -15.90
C ARG A 5 9.45 -72.64 -15.23
N SER A 6 9.81 -72.31 -13.99
CA SER A 6 9.39 -71.13 -13.26
C SER A 6 10.16 -69.90 -13.80
N ARG A 7 9.39 -68.92 -14.27
CA ARG A 7 9.93 -67.59 -14.56
C ARG A 7 9.87 -66.73 -13.30
N ALA A 8 10.99 -66.41 -12.72
CA ALA A 8 11.10 -65.41 -11.66
C ALA A 8 11.02 -63.99 -12.33
N SER A 9 9.96 -63.27 -12.04
CA SER A 9 9.87 -61.85 -12.41
C SER A 9 10.59 -61.01 -11.33
N ALA A 10 11.70 -60.42 -11.71
CA ALA A 10 12.37 -59.43 -10.88
C ALA A 10 11.57 -58.10 -10.90
N VAL A 11 10.99 -57.72 -9.77
CA VAL A 11 10.37 -56.39 -9.58
C VAL A 11 11.52 -55.44 -9.23
N LEU A 12 11.87 -54.55 -10.16
CA LEU A 12 12.74 -53.42 -9.90
C LEU A 12 11.92 -52.39 -9.11
N VAL A 13 12.18 -52.28 -7.80
CA VAL A 13 11.73 -51.14 -6.99
C VAL A 13 12.65 -49.98 -7.28
N ALA A 14 12.20 -49.06 -8.13
CA ALA A 14 12.82 -47.75 -8.29
C ALA A 14 12.59 -46.93 -7.01
N ALA A 15 13.59 -46.84 -6.16
CA ALA A 15 13.61 -45.90 -5.04
C ALA A 15 13.74 -44.49 -5.62
N ALA A 16 12.64 -43.76 -5.65
CA ALA A 16 12.65 -42.32 -5.87
C ALA A 16 13.34 -41.69 -4.64
N LEU A 17 14.59 -41.33 -4.78
CA LEU A 17 15.26 -40.41 -3.87
C LEU A 17 14.52 -39.06 -4.00
N ALA A 18 13.60 -38.80 -3.07
CA ALA A 18 13.13 -37.46 -2.83
C ALA A 18 14.35 -36.64 -2.36
N ALA A 19 14.87 -35.80 -3.24
CA ALA A 19 15.84 -34.80 -2.85
C ALA A 19 15.19 -33.96 -1.75
N ALA A 20 15.76 -34.02 -0.54
CA ALA A 20 15.40 -33.07 0.51
C ALA A 20 15.63 -31.65 -0.06
N PRO A 21 14.72 -30.70 0.19
CA PRO A 21 14.94 -29.33 -0.22
C PRO A 21 16.29 -28.88 0.39
N ALA A 22 17.17 -28.36 -0.46
CA ALA A 22 18.42 -27.79 -0.02
C ALA A 22 18.07 -26.78 1.09
N ALA A 23 18.69 -26.94 2.26
CA ALA A 23 18.51 -25.97 3.35
C ALA A 23 18.93 -24.61 2.79
N GLY A 24 17.97 -23.70 2.66
CA GLY A 24 18.23 -22.35 2.17
C GLY A 24 19.33 -21.72 3.01
N GLU A 25 20.24 -20.99 2.38
CA GLU A 25 21.24 -20.23 3.09
C GLU A 25 20.55 -19.32 4.10
N SER A 26 20.96 -19.40 5.38
CA SER A 26 20.52 -18.42 6.37
C SER A 26 21.05 -17.06 5.94
N TRP A 27 20.17 -16.18 5.50
CA TRP A 27 20.59 -14.88 5.05
C TRP A 27 20.83 -13.94 6.24
N GLY A 28 22.13 -13.68 6.48
CA GLY A 28 22.63 -12.67 7.39
C GLY A 28 23.01 -13.12 8.80
N SER A 29 23.41 -12.15 9.62
CA SER A 29 23.78 -12.31 11.02
C SER A 29 22.60 -12.77 11.88
N LYS A 30 22.85 -13.43 13.01
CA LYS A 30 21.78 -13.78 13.96
C LYS A 30 21.08 -12.50 14.44
N PRO A 31 19.72 -12.50 14.48
CA PRO A 31 18.99 -11.38 15.05
C PRO A 31 19.48 -11.09 16.48
N VAL A 32 19.52 -9.82 16.84
CA VAL A 32 19.79 -9.43 18.23
C VAL A 32 18.68 -9.96 19.12
N SER A 33 19.06 -10.46 20.32
CA SER A 33 18.07 -10.92 21.30
C SER A 33 17.03 -9.83 21.59
N SER A 34 15.76 -10.17 21.50
CA SER A 34 14.64 -9.29 21.83
C SER A 34 14.71 -8.78 23.27
N ASP A 35 15.16 -9.61 24.21
CA ASP A 35 15.34 -9.21 25.60
C ASP A 35 16.39 -8.10 25.76
N LYS A 36 17.51 -8.15 25.02
CA LYS A 36 18.50 -7.06 25.03
C LYS A 36 17.91 -5.75 24.50
N ILE A 37 17.14 -5.82 23.42
CA ILE A 37 16.49 -4.65 22.84
C ILE A 37 15.49 -4.05 23.84
N PHE A 38 14.60 -4.86 24.39
CA PHE A 38 13.65 -4.38 25.37
C PHE A 38 14.32 -3.81 26.63
N ALA A 39 15.35 -4.49 27.13
CA ALA A 39 16.09 -3.99 28.29
C ALA A 39 16.68 -2.59 28.06
N ALA A 40 17.22 -2.34 26.86
CA ALA A 40 17.74 -1.02 26.48
C ALA A 40 16.62 0.04 26.38
N MET A 41 15.51 -0.30 25.71
CA MET A 41 14.35 0.59 25.54
C MET A 41 13.70 0.93 26.89
N GLU A 42 13.38 -0.07 27.71
CA GLU A 42 12.72 0.10 29.00
C GLU A 42 13.60 0.86 30.01
N ALA A 43 14.91 0.57 30.03
CA ALA A 43 15.84 1.27 30.93
C ALA A 43 15.95 2.77 30.58
N GLU A 44 16.01 3.10 29.29
CA GLU A 44 16.09 4.51 28.86
C GLU A 44 14.75 5.21 29.01
N LEU A 45 13.62 4.55 28.74
CA LEU A 45 12.29 5.09 28.99
C LEU A 45 12.11 5.48 30.45
N ALA A 46 12.43 4.58 31.37
CA ALA A 46 12.34 4.81 32.81
C ALA A 46 13.27 5.95 33.27
N ARG A 47 14.50 6.01 32.77
CA ARG A 47 15.45 7.09 33.07
C ARG A 47 14.94 8.44 32.56
N SER A 48 14.43 8.49 31.34
CA SER A 48 13.92 9.71 30.72
C SER A 48 12.71 10.25 31.46
N LEU A 49 11.73 9.42 31.76
CA LEU A 49 10.53 9.82 32.55
C LEU A 49 10.91 10.41 33.93
N SER A 50 11.95 9.86 34.58
CA SER A 50 12.35 10.30 35.90
C SER A 50 13.21 11.58 35.91
N ARG A 51 13.97 11.83 34.84
CA ARG A 51 15.05 12.85 34.83
C ARG A 51 14.90 13.94 33.77
N LEU A 52 14.14 13.68 32.68
CA LEU A 52 14.04 14.62 31.58
C LEU A 52 13.22 15.84 31.98
N ARG A 53 13.88 16.99 32.04
CA ARG A 53 13.29 18.31 32.33
C ARG A 53 14.12 19.37 31.62
N GLN A 54 13.50 20.47 31.26
CA GLN A 54 14.16 21.62 30.70
C GLN A 54 13.70 22.88 31.41
N ASP A 55 14.58 23.51 32.20
CA ASP A 55 14.31 24.74 32.93
C ASP A 55 12.98 24.68 33.72
N GLU A 56 12.02 25.54 33.37
CA GLU A 56 10.69 25.63 33.96
C GLU A 56 9.71 24.59 33.44
N PHE A 57 10.08 23.82 32.41
CA PHE A 57 9.22 22.81 31.81
C PHE A 57 9.36 21.47 32.52
N GLY A 58 8.22 20.91 32.92
CA GLY A 58 8.14 19.60 33.58
C GLY A 58 8.47 18.44 32.63
N PRO A 59 8.38 17.18 33.11
CA PRO A 59 8.61 16.00 32.28
C PRO A 59 7.52 15.85 31.21
N PRO A 60 7.79 15.12 30.12
CA PRO A 60 6.75 14.70 29.21
C PRO A 60 5.72 13.81 29.94
N TYR A 61 4.45 13.95 29.63
CA TYR A 61 3.41 13.10 30.22
C TYR A 61 3.31 11.73 29.51
N PHE A 62 3.80 11.65 28.25
CA PHE A 62 3.84 10.44 27.45
C PHE A 62 5.15 10.34 26.69
N LEU A 63 5.72 9.14 26.68
CA LEU A 63 6.85 8.74 25.85
C LEU A 63 6.56 7.39 25.19
N ALA A 64 6.92 7.27 23.94
CA ALA A 64 6.91 5.99 23.20
C ALA A 64 8.20 5.80 22.42
N TYR A 65 8.72 4.58 22.45
CA TYR A 65 9.85 4.15 21.64
C TYR A 65 9.41 3.05 20.70
N ARG A 66 9.73 3.19 19.42
CA ARG A 66 9.62 2.14 18.42
C ARG A 66 11.00 1.79 17.91
N LEU A 67 11.22 0.52 17.62
CA LEU A 67 12.41 0.05 16.91
C LEU A 67 11.97 -0.91 15.81
N HIS A 68 12.37 -0.62 14.58
CA HIS A 68 12.33 -1.57 13.48
C HIS A 68 13.69 -2.22 13.33
N ASP A 69 13.74 -3.54 13.45
CA ASP A 69 14.94 -4.36 13.22
C ASP A 69 14.64 -5.19 11.97
N ALA A 70 15.25 -4.80 10.85
CA ALA A 70 14.89 -5.28 9.54
C ALA A 70 16.08 -5.73 8.72
N ARG A 71 15.82 -6.65 7.83
CA ARG A 71 16.73 -7.15 6.81
C ARG A 71 16.03 -7.17 5.47
N HIS A 72 16.70 -6.66 4.45
CA HIS A 72 16.22 -6.63 3.09
C HIS A 72 17.20 -7.34 2.17
N TYR A 73 16.68 -8.17 1.29
CA TYR A 73 17.39 -8.73 0.16
C TYR A 73 16.73 -8.24 -1.11
N GLU A 74 17.53 -7.77 -2.06
CA GLU A 74 17.04 -7.41 -3.39
C GLU A 74 17.94 -8.01 -4.47
N VAL A 75 17.31 -8.59 -5.48
CA VAL A 75 17.96 -8.94 -6.73
C VAL A 75 17.24 -8.27 -7.88
N SER A 76 18.01 -7.65 -8.77
CA SER A 76 17.50 -7.02 -9.98
C SER A 76 18.17 -7.59 -11.22
N ALA A 77 17.40 -7.69 -12.31
CA ALA A 77 17.86 -8.24 -13.58
C ALA A 77 17.25 -7.50 -14.77
N ALA A 78 18.02 -7.35 -15.83
CA ALA A 78 17.59 -6.76 -17.09
C ALA A 78 18.09 -7.61 -18.26
N LEU A 79 17.24 -7.83 -19.27
CA LEU A 79 17.58 -8.55 -20.51
C LEU A 79 18.34 -9.87 -20.27
N GLY A 80 17.96 -10.62 -19.21
CA GLY A 80 18.54 -11.92 -18.87
C GLY A 80 19.84 -11.88 -18.05
N ALA A 81 20.32 -10.71 -17.67
CA ALA A 81 21.49 -10.53 -16.81
C ALA A 81 21.08 -9.99 -15.44
N VAL A 82 21.64 -10.55 -14.37
CA VAL A 82 21.54 -9.97 -13.03
C VAL A 82 22.40 -8.70 -12.98
N ILE A 83 21.82 -7.59 -12.56
CA ILE A 83 22.48 -6.27 -12.49
C ILE A 83 22.64 -5.76 -11.05
N GLY A 84 21.94 -6.36 -10.09
CA GLY A 84 22.07 -6.09 -8.65
C GLY A 84 21.76 -7.34 -7.82
N ASP A 85 22.40 -7.52 -6.67
CA ASP A 85 22.17 -8.64 -5.75
C ASP A 85 22.71 -8.25 -4.36
N ASP A 86 21.86 -7.61 -3.57
CA ASP A 86 22.27 -6.93 -2.35
C ASP A 86 21.50 -7.44 -1.13
N VAL A 87 22.17 -7.40 0.04
CA VAL A 87 21.56 -7.66 1.34
C VAL A 87 21.89 -6.50 2.25
N GLU A 88 20.87 -5.93 2.86
CA GLU A 88 21.00 -4.83 3.80
C GLU A 88 20.36 -5.19 5.15
N ASP A 89 21.10 -4.92 6.24
CA ASP A 89 20.59 -4.97 7.60
C ASP A 89 20.46 -3.54 8.14
N TYR A 90 19.31 -3.22 8.70
CA TYR A 90 19.15 -1.89 9.31
C TYR A 90 18.20 -1.92 10.51
N ARG A 91 18.43 -0.97 11.41
CA ARG A 91 17.55 -0.68 12.53
C ARG A 91 17.17 0.78 12.48
N VAL A 92 15.91 1.06 12.68
CA VAL A 92 15.41 2.43 12.79
C VAL A 92 14.80 2.58 14.17
N ALA A 93 15.42 3.42 14.98
CA ALA A 93 14.89 3.82 16.28
C ALA A 93 14.06 5.09 16.11
N TYR A 94 12.92 5.15 16.76
CA TYR A 94 12.01 6.29 16.76
C TYR A 94 11.59 6.60 18.19
N ALA A 95 11.59 7.88 18.55
CA ALA A 95 11.09 8.37 19.83
C ALA A 95 9.98 9.41 19.61
N GLU A 96 8.90 9.26 20.37
CA GLU A 96 7.80 10.22 20.46
C GLU A 96 7.70 10.73 21.88
N ALA A 97 7.61 12.04 22.04
CA ALA A 97 7.36 12.69 23.33
C ALA A 97 6.12 13.58 23.24
N ARG A 98 5.30 13.57 24.30
CA ARG A 98 4.16 14.49 24.43
C ARG A 98 4.28 15.31 25.69
N TYR A 99 4.14 16.63 25.51
CA TYR A 99 4.24 17.62 26.57
C TYR A 99 2.92 18.37 26.76
N GLY A 100 2.58 18.73 27.99
CA GLY A 100 1.28 19.27 28.38
C GLY A 100 0.46 18.21 29.08
N ASP A 101 -0.74 17.96 28.63
CA ASP A 101 -1.62 16.88 29.11
C ASP A 101 -2.48 16.35 27.93
N ARG A 102 -3.29 15.34 28.19
CA ARG A 102 -4.12 14.71 27.14
C ARG A 102 -5.12 15.65 26.50
N SER A 103 -5.58 16.68 27.23
CA SER A 103 -6.54 17.66 26.72
C SER A 103 -5.88 18.71 25.85
N PHE A 104 -4.58 19.00 26.08
CA PHE A 104 -3.82 19.98 25.32
C PHE A 104 -2.32 19.67 25.33
N ASP A 105 -1.85 19.07 24.27
CA ASP A 105 -0.45 18.74 24.07
C ASP A 105 0.12 19.34 22.77
N ASN A 106 1.29 18.86 22.38
CA ASN A 106 1.97 19.25 21.15
C ASN A 106 1.42 18.57 19.88
N THR A 107 0.30 17.85 19.91
CA THR A 107 -0.28 17.19 18.73
C THR A 107 -0.68 18.22 17.68
N ASP A 108 -0.12 18.09 16.50
CA ASP A 108 -0.38 18.89 15.31
C ASP A 108 -0.05 18.03 14.08
N MET A 109 -0.61 18.32 12.91
CA MET A 109 -0.30 17.59 11.67
C MET A 109 1.17 17.75 11.25
N SER A 110 1.80 18.84 11.63
CA SER A 110 3.23 19.08 11.39
C SER A 110 4.14 18.38 12.41
N TYR A 111 3.58 17.84 13.51
CA TYR A 111 4.38 17.15 14.51
C TYR A 111 4.95 15.86 13.93
N GLN A 112 6.25 15.77 13.94
CA GLN A 112 6.99 14.58 13.57
C GLN A 112 7.82 14.17 14.80
N GLY A 113 7.67 12.93 15.24
CA GLY A 113 8.61 12.36 16.21
C GLY A 113 10.04 12.40 15.64
N VAL A 114 11.01 11.99 16.41
CA VAL A 114 12.41 11.97 15.99
C VAL A 114 12.86 10.56 15.73
N ASN A 115 13.51 10.31 14.60
CA ASN A 115 14.06 9.03 14.24
C ASN A 115 15.56 9.10 13.97
N LEU A 116 16.23 7.97 14.16
CA LEU A 116 17.61 7.75 13.79
C LEU A 116 17.67 6.64 12.75
N PHE A 117 17.96 7.03 11.52
CA PHE A 117 18.24 6.08 10.43
C PHE A 117 19.71 5.71 10.45
N SER A 118 20.08 4.87 11.39
CA SER A 118 21.38 4.18 11.40
C SER A 118 21.15 2.80 12.00
N SER A 119 21.98 1.83 11.67
CA SER A 119 21.96 0.53 12.33
C SER A 119 22.60 0.67 13.73
N PRO A 120 21.88 1.16 14.77
CA PRO A 120 22.48 1.26 16.08
C PRO A 120 22.84 -0.16 16.53
N GLU A 121 24.11 -0.36 16.86
CA GLU A 121 24.54 -1.61 17.47
C GLU A 121 23.74 -1.84 18.77
N PRO A 122 23.44 -3.08 19.12
CA PRO A 122 22.64 -3.37 20.31
C PRO A 122 23.16 -2.74 21.58
N ASP A 123 24.49 -2.60 21.68
CA ASP A 123 25.15 -2.01 22.84
C ASP A 123 24.97 -0.48 22.90
N ASN A 124 24.69 0.18 21.76
CA ASN A 124 24.49 1.63 21.64
C ASN A 124 23.00 2.03 21.58
N LEU A 125 22.07 1.08 21.71
CA LEU A 125 20.63 1.39 21.63
C LEU A 125 20.18 2.40 22.68
N ARG A 126 20.69 2.29 23.92
CA ARG A 126 20.35 3.24 24.99
C ARG A 126 20.81 4.67 24.69
N GLU A 127 22.02 4.80 24.15
CA GLU A 127 22.55 6.12 23.74
C GLU A 127 21.74 6.71 22.60
N SER A 128 21.34 5.88 21.63
CA SER A 128 20.48 6.30 20.53
C SER A 128 19.13 6.80 21.04
N PHE A 129 18.46 6.03 21.90
CA PHE A 129 17.19 6.47 22.49
C PHE A 129 17.34 7.69 23.39
N TRP A 130 18.45 7.83 24.11
CA TRP A 130 18.73 9.03 24.89
C TRP A 130 18.77 10.29 24.01
N MET A 131 19.53 10.27 22.91
CA MET A 131 19.61 11.40 21.98
C MET A 131 18.24 11.71 21.35
N LEU A 132 17.54 10.68 20.89
CA LEU A 132 16.21 10.84 20.27
C LEU A 132 15.20 11.40 21.26
N THR A 133 15.23 10.95 22.51
CA THR A 133 14.30 11.43 23.55
C THR A 133 14.54 12.89 23.89
N ASP A 134 15.79 13.32 23.97
CA ASP A 134 16.13 14.73 24.20
C ASP A 134 15.59 15.63 23.08
N GLN A 135 15.78 15.22 21.82
CA GLN A 135 15.27 15.94 20.66
C GLN A 135 13.74 15.94 20.60
N ALA A 136 13.11 14.78 20.80
CA ALA A 136 11.65 14.64 20.79
C ALA A 136 10.99 15.50 21.87
N TYR A 137 11.56 15.52 23.08
CA TYR A 137 11.04 16.33 24.19
C TYR A 137 11.19 17.83 23.93
N LYS A 138 12.34 18.29 23.44
CA LYS A 138 12.54 19.69 23.05
C LYS A 138 11.58 20.12 21.96
N GLY A 139 11.39 19.27 20.95
CA GLY A 139 10.41 19.48 19.89
C GLY A 139 8.97 19.54 20.43
N ALA A 140 8.63 18.65 21.37
CA ALA A 140 7.31 18.63 22.00
C ALA A 140 7.01 19.91 22.82
N VAL A 141 8.00 20.40 23.58
CA VAL A 141 7.86 21.67 24.31
C VAL A 141 7.69 22.84 23.36
N SER A 142 8.52 22.92 22.30
CA SER A 142 8.41 23.98 21.27
C SER A 142 7.05 23.95 20.58
N GLY A 143 6.61 22.78 20.09
CA GLY A 143 5.31 22.63 19.43
C GLY A 143 4.13 22.96 20.34
N TRP A 144 4.21 22.60 21.63
CA TRP A 144 3.19 22.98 22.61
C TRP A 144 3.12 24.50 22.80
N LEU A 145 4.26 25.18 22.89
CA LEU A 145 4.33 26.65 23.00
C LEU A 145 3.75 27.34 21.75
N GLU A 146 4.11 26.87 20.56
CA GLU A 146 3.58 27.37 19.29
C GLU A 146 2.07 27.20 19.20
N LYS A 147 1.58 25.99 19.52
CA LYS A 147 0.14 25.70 19.55
C LYS A 147 -0.60 26.55 20.59
N LYS A 148 0.00 26.78 21.76
CA LYS A 148 -0.56 27.66 22.81
C LYS A 148 -0.65 29.10 22.31
N ALA A 149 0.36 29.60 21.60
CA ALA A 149 0.35 30.93 21.02
C ALA A 149 -0.72 31.08 19.94
N LYS A 150 -0.84 30.11 19.03
CA LYS A 150 -1.92 30.05 18.03
C LYS A 150 -3.30 30.08 18.68
N ARG A 151 -3.52 29.22 19.69
CA ARG A 151 -4.82 29.12 20.38
C ARG A 151 -5.23 30.40 21.09
N ALA A 152 -4.27 31.26 21.49
CA ALA A 152 -4.58 32.56 22.10
C ALA A 152 -5.19 33.56 21.09
N THR A 153 -5.01 33.34 19.79
CA THR A 153 -5.50 34.20 18.72
C THR A 153 -6.66 33.61 17.92
N GLU A 154 -6.95 32.31 18.07
CA GLU A 154 -7.97 31.62 17.33
C GLU A 154 -9.20 31.31 18.21
N LEU A 155 -10.41 31.50 17.64
CA LEU A 155 -11.65 31.07 18.30
C LEU A 155 -11.79 29.56 18.17
N VAL A 156 -11.52 28.82 19.25
CA VAL A 156 -11.76 27.37 19.29
C VAL A 156 -13.22 27.12 19.64
N ALA A 157 -13.98 26.61 18.66
CA ALA A 157 -15.43 26.40 18.82
C ALA A 157 -15.78 25.29 19.84
N GLU A 158 -14.96 24.23 19.93
CA GLU A 158 -15.17 23.10 20.85
C GLU A 158 -13.82 22.53 21.31
N PRO A 159 -13.57 22.39 22.63
CA PRO A 159 -12.38 21.73 23.12
C PRO A 159 -12.49 20.22 22.88
N LEU A 160 -11.52 19.65 22.16
CA LEU A 160 -11.32 18.22 22.01
C LEU A 160 -9.98 17.86 22.63
N ASP A 161 -9.91 16.70 23.29
CA ASP A 161 -8.64 16.17 23.74
C ASP A 161 -7.68 15.98 22.56
N ASP A 162 -6.40 16.09 22.80
CA ASP A 162 -5.36 15.90 21.78
C ASP A 162 -4.88 14.46 21.68
N PHE A 163 -5.05 13.67 22.76
CA PHE A 163 -4.58 12.29 22.79
C PHE A 163 -5.46 11.40 23.66
N SER A 164 -6.02 10.34 23.08
CA SER A 164 -6.86 9.41 23.81
C SER A 164 -6.05 8.41 24.65
N PRO A 165 -6.56 7.99 25.83
CA PRO A 165 -5.95 6.93 26.62
C PRO A 165 -6.13 5.57 25.94
N GLU A 166 -5.14 4.68 26.08
CA GLU A 166 -5.24 3.28 25.69
C GLU A 166 -4.73 2.37 26.83
N PRO A 167 -5.42 1.27 27.14
CA PRO A 167 -4.91 0.29 28.09
C PRO A 167 -3.60 -0.33 27.61
N PRO A 168 -2.62 -0.53 28.51
CA PRO A 168 -1.34 -1.14 28.13
C PRO A 168 -1.52 -2.55 27.57
N ARG A 169 -0.73 -2.91 26.57
CA ARG A 169 -0.73 -4.22 25.94
C ARG A 169 0.63 -4.89 26.08
N ARG A 170 0.62 -6.20 26.21
CA ARG A 170 1.86 -6.99 26.28
C ARG A 170 1.75 -8.21 25.37
N LEU A 171 2.60 -8.25 24.36
CA LEU A 171 2.76 -9.39 23.46
C LEU A 171 4.23 -9.45 23.04
N VAL A 172 4.79 -10.64 23.02
CA VAL A 172 6.11 -10.90 22.45
C VAL A 172 5.96 -12.07 21.49
N GLU A 173 5.92 -11.73 20.22
CA GLU A 173 5.87 -12.71 19.14
C GLU A 173 7.16 -12.64 18.34
N GLU A 174 8.01 -13.66 18.51
CA GLU A 174 9.29 -13.74 17.78
C GLU A 174 9.05 -14.13 16.33
N THR A 175 9.64 -13.37 15.42
CA THR A 175 9.61 -13.69 13.99
C THR A 175 10.70 -14.74 13.70
N PRO A 176 10.33 -15.92 13.17
CA PRO A 176 11.32 -16.91 12.76
C PRO A 176 12.30 -16.31 11.75
N ALA A 177 13.58 -16.69 11.85
CA ALA A 177 14.56 -16.30 10.84
C ALA A 177 14.12 -16.84 9.48
N ALA A 178 14.02 -15.97 8.49
CA ALA A 178 13.67 -16.39 7.13
C ALA A 178 14.84 -17.16 6.50
N SER A 179 14.52 -18.26 5.81
CA SER A 179 15.47 -18.91 4.90
C SER A 179 15.17 -18.45 3.48
N LEU A 180 16.22 -18.11 2.72
CA LEU A 180 16.09 -17.56 1.39
C LEU A 180 16.97 -18.34 0.41
N ASP A 181 16.38 -18.90 -0.63
CA ASP A 181 17.14 -19.49 -1.74
C ASP A 181 17.51 -18.39 -2.75
N ARG A 182 18.59 -17.66 -2.44
CA ARG A 182 19.10 -16.57 -3.30
C ARG A 182 19.43 -17.05 -4.70
N SER A 183 19.99 -18.26 -4.84
CA SER A 183 20.36 -18.81 -6.15
C SER A 183 19.13 -19.01 -7.03
N ARG A 184 18.04 -19.53 -6.46
CA ARG A 184 16.75 -19.67 -7.16
C ARG A 184 16.18 -18.30 -7.57
N LEU A 185 16.18 -17.32 -6.67
CA LEU A 185 15.64 -15.98 -6.96
C LEU A 185 16.44 -15.25 -8.04
N ARG A 186 17.77 -15.33 -8.00
CA ARG A 186 18.65 -14.81 -9.08
C ARG A 186 18.34 -15.45 -10.43
N ALA A 187 18.23 -16.78 -10.46
CA ALA A 187 17.90 -17.50 -11.69
C ALA A 187 16.50 -17.12 -12.22
N LEU A 188 15.52 -16.94 -11.32
CA LEU A 188 14.17 -16.50 -11.67
C LEU A 188 14.19 -15.09 -12.27
N ALA A 189 14.83 -14.12 -11.59
CA ALA A 189 14.94 -12.75 -12.08
C ALA A 189 15.59 -12.69 -13.47
N ALA A 190 16.70 -13.41 -13.67
CA ALA A 190 17.37 -13.49 -14.95
C ALA A 190 16.46 -14.09 -16.05
N ARG A 191 15.74 -15.18 -15.77
CA ARG A 191 14.81 -15.81 -16.75
C ARG A 191 13.66 -14.88 -17.11
N LEU A 192 13.01 -14.26 -16.13
CA LEU A 192 11.89 -13.35 -16.40
C LEU A 192 12.34 -12.12 -17.17
N SER A 193 13.51 -11.55 -16.85
CA SER A 193 14.04 -10.41 -17.59
C SER A 193 14.46 -10.76 -19.02
N ALA A 194 14.84 -12.01 -19.30
CA ALA A 194 15.17 -12.48 -20.65
C ALA A 194 13.95 -12.48 -21.60
N VAL A 195 12.73 -12.51 -21.07
CA VAL A 195 11.48 -12.43 -21.86
C VAL A 195 11.49 -11.19 -22.76
N PHE A 196 11.97 -10.07 -22.26
CA PHE A 196 11.96 -8.78 -22.98
C PHE A 196 12.88 -8.75 -24.19
N ARG A 197 13.83 -9.69 -24.31
CA ARG A 197 14.65 -9.84 -25.55
C ARG A 197 13.81 -10.14 -26.79
N ALA A 198 12.63 -10.70 -26.64
CA ALA A 198 11.72 -10.98 -27.74
C ALA A 198 10.89 -9.77 -28.19
N PHE A 199 11.04 -8.62 -27.53
CA PHE A 199 10.26 -7.40 -27.78
C PHE A 199 11.20 -6.23 -28.09
N PRO A 200 11.67 -6.08 -29.33
CA PRO A 200 12.68 -5.09 -29.71
C PRO A 200 12.23 -3.64 -29.48
N ASP A 201 10.94 -3.41 -29.40
CA ASP A 201 10.37 -2.10 -29.15
C ASP A 201 10.38 -1.72 -27.65
N VAL A 202 10.63 -2.67 -26.75
CA VAL A 202 10.80 -2.44 -25.31
C VAL A 202 12.26 -2.11 -25.05
N TYR A 203 12.58 -0.83 -24.89
CA TYR A 203 13.97 -0.37 -24.73
C TYR A 203 14.41 -0.27 -23.25
N GLU A 204 13.49 -0.37 -22.32
CA GLU A 204 13.77 -0.36 -20.88
C GLU A 204 12.95 -1.46 -20.20
N SER A 205 13.61 -2.32 -19.46
CA SER A 205 12.94 -3.35 -18.68
C SER A 205 13.75 -3.70 -17.44
N ASN A 206 13.07 -3.97 -16.35
CA ASN A 206 13.68 -4.44 -15.11
C ASN A 206 12.81 -5.49 -14.44
N VAL A 207 13.44 -6.47 -13.82
CA VAL A 207 12.81 -7.44 -12.93
C VAL A 207 13.49 -7.34 -11.58
N THR A 208 12.73 -7.01 -10.55
CA THR A 208 13.22 -6.91 -9.18
C THR A 208 12.49 -7.93 -8.32
N ILE A 209 13.23 -8.66 -7.49
CA ILE A 209 12.69 -9.55 -6.47
C ILE A 209 13.22 -9.07 -5.13
N GLY A 210 12.32 -8.64 -4.24
CA GLY A 210 12.62 -8.14 -2.91
C GLY A 210 12.14 -9.11 -1.82
N ALA A 211 12.98 -9.35 -0.82
CA ALA A 211 12.64 -10.16 0.35
C ALA A 211 12.84 -9.36 1.62
N TRP A 212 11.84 -9.34 2.46
CA TRP A 212 11.89 -8.65 3.73
C TRP A 212 11.75 -9.63 4.89
N TRP A 213 12.54 -9.39 5.93
CA TRP A 213 12.36 -9.92 7.26
C TRP A 213 12.44 -8.74 8.23
N ALA A 214 11.42 -8.53 9.03
CA ALA A 214 11.41 -7.42 9.96
C ALA A 214 10.58 -7.74 11.21
N ARG A 215 10.95 -7.10 12.31
CA ARG A 215 10.23 -7.14 13.58
C ARG A 215 10.12 -5.74 14.17
N ARG A 216 9.00 -5.46 14.78
CA ARG A 216 8.66 -4.17 15.35
C ARG A 216 8.56 -4.26 16.87
N PHE A 217 9.36 -3.46 17.54
CA PHE A 217 9.29 -3.26 18.99
C PHE A 217 8.55 -1.95 19.29
N LEU A 218 7.72 -1.98 20.32
CA LEU A 218 7.06 -0.81 20.88
C LEU A 218 7.09 -0.90 22.40
N VAL A 219 7.57 0.16 23.06
CA VAL A 219 7.39 0.38 24.49
C VAL A 219 6.85 1.78 24.75
N THR A 220 5.91 1.93 25.68
CA THR A 220 5.32 3.22 26.03
C THR A 220 5.36 3.47 27.53
N SER A 221 5.30 4.74 27.92
CA SER A 221 5.21 5.15 29.32
C SER A 221 3.92 4.71 30.01
N GLU A 222 2.90 4.29 29.24
CA GLU A 222 1.66 3.71 29.76
C GLU A 222 1.81 2.22 30.11
N GLY A 223 2.93 1.58 29.75
CA GLY A 223 3.24 0.18 30.07
C GLY A 223 2.99 -0.80 28.92
N THR A 224 2.71 -0.33 27.71
CA THR A 224 2.67 -1.17 26.51
C THR A 224 4.07 -1.70 26.19
N ARG A 225 4.14 -3.01 25.89
CA ARG A 225 5.37 -3.74 25.50
C ARG A 225 5.03 -4.75 24.43
N LEU A 226 5.30 -4.43 23.20
CA LEU A 226 4.97 -5.26 22.04
C LEU A 226 6.21 -5.59 21.23
N LEU A 227 6.33 -6.86 20.85
CA LEU A 227 7.13 -7.33 19.74
C LEU A 227 6.19 -8.06 18.79
N THR A 228 6.10 -7.58 17.58
CA THR A 228 5.29 -8.20 16.52
C THR A 228 6.14 -8.41 15.27
N PRO A 229 5.86 -9.46 14.48
CA PRO A 229 6.36 -9.50 13.12
C PRO A 229 5.95 -8.21 12.41
N ALA A 230 6.85 -7.60 11.66
CA ALA A 230 6.44 -6.55 10.77
C ALA A 230 5.79 -7.20 9.53
N GLU A 231 4.54 -7.62 9.66
CA GLU A 231 3.73 -8.20 8.57
C GLU A 231 3.57 -7.21 7.40
N GLU A 232 3.97 -5.97 7.63
CA GLU A 232 3.90 -4.81 6.75
C GLU A 232 4.94 -4.86 5.61
N MET A 233 5.79 -5.88 5.54
CA MET A 233 6.86 -5.97 4.53
C MET A 233 6.71 -7.24 3.70
N PRO A 234 5.96 -7.16 2.59
CA PRO A 234 5.75 -8.31 1.72
C PRO A 234 7.03 -8.75 1.00
N GLN A 235 7.05 -10.01 0.58
CA GLN A 235 7.95 -10.47 -0.45
C GLN A 235 7.44 -9.95 -1.80
N GLU A 236 8.33 -9.44 -2.65
CA GLU A 236 7.93 -8.75 -3.87
C GLU A 236 8.54 -9.34 -5.11
N LEU A 237 7.75 -9.45 -6.18
CA LEU A 237 8.23 -9.62 -7.54
C LEU A 237 7.66 -8.48 -8.37
N ARG A 238 8.53 -7.66 -8.94
CA ARG A 238 8.17 -6.53 -9.80
C ARG A 238 8.81 -6.69 -11.17
N LEU A 239 8.01 -6.62 -12.21
CA LEU A 239 8.46 -6.47 -13.58
C LEU A 239 8.01 -5.09 -14.06
N THR A 240 8.92 -4.33 -14.63
CA THR A 240 8.61 -3.05 -15.28
C THR A 240 9.17 -3.03 -16.68
N ALA A 241 8.46 -2.39 -17.58
CA ALA A 241 8.92 -2.20 -18.95
C ALA A 241 8.44 -0.86 -19.50
N ALA A 242 9.24 -0.26 -20.38
CA ALA A 242 8.88 0.98 -21.05
C ALA A 242 9.20 0.93 -22.54
N THR A 243 8.35 1.63 -23.30
CA THR A 243 8.50 1.83 -24.73
C THR A 243 8.11 3.26 -25.12
N ARG A 244 8.22 3.59 -26.42
CA ARG A 244 7.71 4.85 -26.96
C ARG A 244 6.79 4.57 -28.14
N ALA A 245 5.68 5.29 -28.16
CA ALA A 245 4.83 5.33 -29.33
C ALA A 245 5.48 6.11 -30.48
N GLU A 246 4.96 5.93 -31.70
CA GLU A 246 5.48 6.62 -32.88
C GLU A 246 5.44 8.16 -32.78
N ASP A 247 4.47 8.70 -32.02
CA ASP A 247 4.35 10.13 -31.73
C ASP A 247 5.30 10.62 -30.62
N GLY A 248 6.12 9.71 -30.04
CA GLY A 248 7.11 10.01 -29.02
C GLY A 248 6.59 9.90 -27.57
N MET A 249 5.32 9.59 -27.34
CA MET A 249 4.77 9.41 -25.99
C MET A 249 5.47 8.21 -25.31
N ARG A 250 5.98 8.41 -24.08
CA ARG A 250 6.50 7.32 -23.25
C ARG A 250 5.32 6.48 -22.75
N LEU A 251 5.44 5.19 -22.91
CA LEU A 251 4.48 4.18 -22.45
C LEU A 251 5.19 3.25 -21.49
N GLU A 252 4.54 2.98 -20.37
CA GLU A 252 5.05 2.10 -19.32
C GLU A 252 3.99 1.10 -18.91
N ASP A 253 4.42 -0.10 -18.54
CA ASP A 253 3.58 -1.11 -17.95
C ASP A 253 4.36 -1.91 -16.92
N GLY A 254 3.67 -2.58 -16.01
CA GLY A 254 4.28 -3.36 -14.96
C GLY A 254 3.39 -4.48 -14.45
N LEU A 255 4.04 -5.55 -13.98
CA LEU A 255 3.44 -6.61 -13.20
C LEU A 255 4.03 -6.54 -11.79
N TYR A 256 3.18 -6.46 -10.80
CA TYR A 256 3.57 -6.45 -9.40
C TYR A 256 2.88 -7.57 -8.64
N LEU A 257 3.68 -8.44 -8.03
CA LEU A 257 3.19 -9.48 -7.14
C LEU A 257 3.73 -9.22 -5.74
N SER A 258 2.83 -9.09 -4.81
CA SER A 258 3.13 -8.95 -3.40
C SER A 258 2.69 -10.23 -2.68
N LEU A 259 3.61 -10.86 -1.93
CA LEU A 259 3.48 -12.22 -1.42
C LEU A 259 3.82 -12.24 0.06
N ARG A 260 3.24 -13.18 0.81
CA ARG A 260 3.71 -13.48 2.17
C ARG A 260 4.97 -14.33 2.16
N SER A 261 5.10 -15.18 1.17
CA SER A 261 6.23 -16.09 0.99
C SER A 261 6.51 -16.33 -0.49
N PHE A 262 7.76 -16.56 -0.86
CA PHE A 262 8.09 -17.02 -2.21
C PHE A 262 7.58 -18.43 -2.55
N SER A 263 7.06 -19.16 -1.56
CA SER A 263 6.29 -20.38 -1.82
C SER A 263 4.95 -20.11 -2.53
N ASP A 264 4.44 -18.89 -2.41
CA ASP A 264 3.15 -18.46 -2.98
C ASP A 264 3.30 -17.93 -4.41
N LEU A 265 4.55 -17.87 -4.93
CA LEU A 265 4.78 -17.50 -6.34
C LEU A 265 4.04 -18.44 -7.28
N PRO A 266 3.36 -17.92 -8.30
CA PRO A 266 2.87 -18.73 -9.39
C PRO A 266 3.99 -19.59 -10.02
N PRO A 267 3.65 -20.70 -10.67
CA PRO A 267 4.63 -21.47 -11.44
C PRO A 267 5.41 -20.57 -12.41
N GLU A 268 6.72 -20.82 -12.59
CA GLU A 268 7.58 -19.99 -13.43
C GLU A 268 7.05 -19.81 -14.85
N ALA A 269 6.48 -20.87 -15.46
CA ALA A 269 5.86 -20.79 -16.78
C ALA A 269 4.67 -19.81 -16.82
N GLU A 270 3.93 -19.70 -15.72
CA GLU A 270 2.83 -18.73 -15.60
C GLU A 270 3.38 -17.30 -15.49
N LEU A 271 4.42 -17.09 -14.69
CA LEU A 271 5.10 -15.79 -14.59
C LEU A 271 5.68 -15.33 -15.94
N GLU A 272 6.32 -16.24 -16.69
CA GLU A 272 6.79 -15.95 -18.04
C GLU A 272 5.63 -15.61 -19.00
N ARG A 273 4.50 -16.33 -18.89
CA ARG A 273 3.31 -16.04 -19.70
C ARG A 273 2.77 -14.64 -19.41
N GLN A 274 2.69 -14.26 -18.12
CA GLN A 274 2.26 -12.93 -17.70
C GLN A 274 3.23 -11.84 -18.16
N ALA A 275 4.54 -12.05 -18.04
CA ALA A 275 5.55 -11.12 -18.53
C ALA A 275 5.43 -10.90 -20.05
N ARG A 276 5.22 -11.99 -20.84
CA ARG A 276 5.02 -11.89 -22.29
C ARG A 276 3.71 -11.17 -22.65
N ALA A 277 2.63 -11.43 -21.92
CA ALA A 277 1.35 -10.75 -22.12
C ALA A 277 1.49 -9.24 -21.86
N MET A 278 2.12 -8.85 -20.76
CA MET A 278 2.41 -7.45 -20.43
C MET A 278 3.24 -6.76 -21.52
N ALA A 279 4.33 -7.40 -21.97
CA ALA A 279 5.18 -6.84 -23.03
C ALA A 279 4.43 -6.71 -24.37
N ALA A 280 3.55 -7.65 -24.71
CA ALA A 280 2.72 -7.60 -25.90
C ALA A 280 1.66 -6.48 -25.81
N GLU A 281 1.01 -6.30 -24.66
CA GLU A 281 0.08 -5.21 -24.41
C GLU A 281 0.76 -3.85 -24.51
N LEU A 282 1.95 -3.70 -23.92
CA LEU A 282 2.77 -2.50 -24.00
C LEU A 282 3.16 -2.19 -25.46
N THR A 283 3.54 -3.20 -26.25
CA THR A 283 3.84 -3.04 -27.68
C THR A 283 2.59 -2.62 -28.45
N ALA A 284 1.42 -3.21 -28.15
CA ALA A 284 0.16 -2.85 -28.81
C ALA A 284 -0.26 -1.39 -28.53
N MET A 285 0.03 -0.87 -27.34
CA MET A 285 -0.25 0.53 -26.99
C MET A 285 0.50 1.53 -27.88
N ARG A 286 1.63 1.16 -28.48
CA ARG A 286 2.40 2.06 -29.37
C ARG A 286 1.59 2.53 -30.58
N ALA A 287 0.80 1.62 -31.15
CA ALA A 287 -0.05 1.90 -32.31
C ALA A 287 -1.46 2.38 -31.93
N ALA A 288 -1.81 2.32 -30.64
CA ALA A 288 -3.14 2.74 -30.19
C ALA A 288 -3.35 4.24 -30.41
N PRO A 289 -4.52 4.68 -30.89
CA PRO A 289 -4.82 6.09 -31.06
C PRO A 289 -4.83 6.81 -29.71
N VAL A 290 -4.38 8.07 -29.73
CA VAL A 290 -4.48 8.95 -28.56
C VAL A 290 -5.94 9.32 -28.34
N GLN A 291 -6.42 9.19 -27.11
CA GLN A 291 -7.74 9.61 -26.69
C GLN A 291 -7.73 11.12 -26.38
N ASP A 292 -8.73 11.84 -26.87
CA ASP A 292 -8.97 13.22 -26.44
C ASP A 292 -9.68 13.27 -25.09
N ALA A 293 -9.58 14.44 -24.43
CA ALA A 293 -10.35 14.71 -23.21
C ALA A 293 -11.84 14.58 -23.50
N GLU A 294 -12.53 13.79 -22.67
CA GLU A 294 -13.94 13.51 -22.89
C GLU A 294 -14.65 13.09 -21.60
N ALA A 295 -15.93 13.40 -21.48
CA ALA A 295 -16.82 12.86 -20.48
C ALA A 295 -17.73 11.79 -21.11
N ALA A 296 -17.76 10.58 -20.53
CA ALA A 296 -18.58 9.47 -21.03
C ALA A 296 -18.83 8.42 -19.94
N PRO A 297 -19.83 7.52 -20.12
CA PRO A 297 -20.01 6.36 -19.26
C PRO A 297 -18.81 5.41 -19.32
N ALA A 298 -18.51 4.77 -18.17
CA ALA A 298 -17.40 3.84 -18.10
C ALA A 298 -17.67 2.65 -17.18
N ILE A 299 -17.02 1.52 -17.49
CA ILE A 299 -16.77 0.45 -16.55
C ILE A 299 -15.33 0.61 -16.02
N LEU A 300 -15.19 0.61 -14.71
CA LEU A 300 -13.93 0.46 -14.01
C LEU A 300 -13.81 -1.01 -13.61
N ASP A 301 -12.71 -1.66 -13.94
CA ASP A 301 -12.46 -3.01 -13.46
C ASP A 301 -12.24 -3.03 -11.93
N PRO A 302 -12.13 -4.19 -11.27
CA PRO A 302 -11.98 -4.26 -9.82
C PRO A 302 -10.77 -3.49 -9.28
N GLU A 303 -9.63 -3.49 -9.97
CA GLU A 303 -8.43 -2.80 -9.53
C GLU A 303 -8.60 -1.28 -9.63
N MET A 304 -9.09 -0.77 -10.76
CA MET A 304 -9.44 0.65 -10.93
C MET A 304 -10.47 1.11 -9.90
N SER A 305 -11.47 0.27 -9.62
CA SER A 305 -12.50 0.54 -8.61
C SER A 305 -11.90 0.65 -7.22
N GLY A 306 -10.99 -0.28 -6.86
CA GLY A 306 -10.27 -0.26 -5.59
C GLY A 306 -9.46 1.02 -5.41
N VAL A 307 -8.66 1.41 -6.42
CA VAL A 307 -7.87 2.65 -6.37
C VAL A 307 -8.78 3.88 -6.33
N LEU A 308 -9.89 3.90 -7.08
CA LEU A 308 -10.86 4.98 -6.99
C LEU A 308 -11.38 5.17 -5.57
N PHE A 309 -11.79 4.10 -4.87
CA PHE A 309 -12.26 4.19 -3.50
C PHE A 309 -11.16 4.55 -2.50
N HIS A 310 -9.95 4.07 -2.72
CA HIS A 310 -8.77 4.43 -1.93
C HIS A 310 -8.54 5.94 -1.94
N GLU A 311 -8.47 6.53 -3.14
CA GLU A 311 -8.17 7.95 -3.33
C GLU A 311 -9.37 8.85 -3.01
N ALA A 312 -10.55 8.50 -3.53
CA ALA A 312 -11.72 9.35 -3.42
C ALA A 312 -12.38 9.33 -2.04
N LEU A 313 -12.25 8.22 -1.31
CA LEU A 313 -12.91 8.01 -0.02
C LEU A 313 -11.93 7.72 1.10
N GLY A 314 -11.04 6.74 0.94
CA GLY A 314 -10.18 6.23 2.00
C GLY A 314 -9.36 7.33 2.67
N HIS A 315 -8.53 8.05 1.92
CA HIS A 315 -7.75 9.18 2.44
C HIS A 315 -8.60 10.29 3.05
N LYS A 316 -9.81 10.51 2.53
CA LYS A 316 -10.70 11.55 3.07
C LYS A 316 -11.39 11.15 4.36
N LEU A 317 -11.42 9.83 4.69
CA LEU A 317 -11.98 9.30 5.93
C LEU A 317 -10.92 9.04 7.01
N GLU A 318 -9.66 9.41 6.81
CA GLU A 318 -8.64 9.46 7.84
C GLU A 318 -9.02 10.53 8.87
N GLY A 319 -9.19 10.11 10.13
CA GLY A 319 -9.85 10.92 11.17
C GLY A 319 -9.19 12.27 11.42
N GLN A 320 -7.85 12.34 11.51
CA GLN A 320 -7.11 13.58 11.75
C GLN A 320 -7.46 14.70 10.77
N ARG A 321 -7.80 14.36 9.52
CA ARG A 321 -8.18 15.34 8.50
C ARG A 321 -9.46 16.09 8.83
N GLN A 322 -10.36 15.46 9.60
CA GLN A 322 -11.61 16.09 10.00
C GLN A 322 -11.39 17.15 11.10
N ARG A 323 -10.22 17.17 11.71
CA ARG A 323 -9.84 18.11 12.77
C ARG A 323 -8.95 19.24 12.27
N ASP A 324 -8.03 18.97 11.35
CA ASP A 324 -7.07 19.96 10.86
C ASP A 324 -7.77 20.99 9.93
N PRO A 325 -7.67 22.30 10.22
CA PRO A 325 -8.25 23.35 9.40
C PRO A 325 -7.60 23.50 8.02
N HIS A 326 -6.36 23.03 7.84
CA HIS A 326 -5.65 23.04 6.55
C HIS A 326 -6.04 21.88 5.64
N GLU A 327 -6.73 20.88 6.19
CA GLU A 327 -7.21 19.71 5.48
C GLU A 327 -8.64 19.87 4.96
N SER A 328 -8.98 19.04 3.97
CA SER A 328 -10.33 18.97 3.43
C SER A 328 -11.29 18.26 4.41
N GLN A 329 -12.08 19.01 5.12
CA GLN A 329 -13.07 18.50 6.09
C GLN A 329 -14.42 18.15 5.44
N VAL A 330 -14.43 17.70 4.18
CA VAL A 330 -15.66 17.46 3.39
C VAL A 330 -16.60 16.47 4.08
N PHE A 331 -16.07 15.49 4.78
CA PHE A 331 -16.86 14.43 5.43
C PHE A 331 -17.24 14.72 6.89
N ARG A 332 -16.69 15.78 7.50
CA ARG A 332 -16.88 16.11 8.92
C ARG A 332 -18.34 16.13 9.36
N ASP A 333 -19.21 16.76 8.58
CA ASP A 333 -20.62 16.96 8.89
C ASP A 333 -21.53 15.98 8.12
N LEU A 334 -20.96 14.90 7.56
CA LEU A 334 -21.70 13.92 6.76
C LEU A 334 -21.96 12.61 7.49
N ILE A 335 -21.52 12.46 8.74
CA ILE A 335 -21.85 11.27 9.55
C ILE A 335 -23.37 11.10 9.63
N GLY A 336 -23.84 9.88 9.34
CA GLY A 336 -25.26 9.53 9.26
C GLY A 336 -25.97 9.93 7.97
N LYS A 337 -25.27 10.59 7.03
CA LYS A 337 -25.83 10.97 5.72
C LYS A 337 -25.45 9.99 4.62
N VAL A 338 -26.29 9.93 3.60
CA VAL A 338 -26.01 9.16 2.39
C VAL A 338 -24.95 9.89 1.55
N ILE A 339 -23.83 9.22 1.29
CA ILE A 339 -22.70 9.72 0.51
C ILE A 339 -22.35 8.84 -0.70
N LEU A 340 -22.90 7.63 -0.75
CA LEU A 340 -22.74 6.66 -1.84
C LEU A 340 -24.11 6.09 -2.24
N PRO A 341 -24.22 5.47 -3.41
CA PRO A 341 -25.38 4.63 -3.75
C PRO A 341 -25.67 3.59 -2.67
N THR A 342 -26.93 3.39 -2.35
CA THR A 342 -27.36 2.55 -1.20
C THR A 342 -27.05 1.06 -1.34
N PHE A 343 -26.69 0.60 -2.53
CA PHE A 343 -26.23 -0.78 -2.75
C PHE A 343 -24.75 -0.97 -2.43
N LEU A 344 -23.99 0.08 -2.10
CA LEU A 344 -22.58 0.04 -1.75
C LEU A 344 -22.36 0.14 -0.24
N SER A 345 -21.43 -0.66 0.26
CA SER A 345 -20.88 -0.56 1.61
C SER A 345 -19.36 -0.61 1.55
N VAL A 346 -18.70 0.12 2.46
CA VAL A 346 -17.24 0.19 2.53
C VAL A 346 -16.81 -0.01 3.98
N TYR A 347 -15.85 -0.89 4.19
CA TYR A 347 -15.23 -1.08 5.50
C TYR A 347 -13.74 -1.29 5.36
N ASP A 348 -13.02 -1.01 6.43
CA ASP A 348 -11.60 -1.32 6.55
C ASP A 348 -11.39 -2.37 7.64
N ASP A 349 -10.67 -3.45 7.33
CA ASP A 349 -10.54 -4.58 8.25
C ASP A 349 -9.09 -5.08 8.34
N PRO A 350 -8.28 -4.52 9.25
CA PRO A 350 -6.92 -5.00 9.49
C PRO A 350 -6.87 -6.40 10.13
N THR A 351 -7.98 -6.93 10.65
CA THR A 351 -8.02 -8.27 11.26
C THR A 351 -8.16 -9.39 10.22
N LEU A 352 -8.58 -9.04 9.02
CA LEU A 352 -8.75 -9.99 7.92
C LEU A 352 -7.39 -10.30 7.27
N LYS A 353 -6.99 -11.58 7.30
CA LYS A 353 -5.65 -12.02 6.83
C LYS A 353 -5.60 -12.45 5.36
N SER A 354 -6.75 -12.76 4.77
CA SER A 354 -6.83 -13.19 3.37
C SER A 354 -8.17 -12.86 2.74
N PHE A 355 -8.20 -12.69 1.42
CA PHE A 355 -9.41 -12.56 0.61
C PHE A 355 -9.35 -13.55 -0.56
N ALA A 356 -10.38 -14.37 -0.73
CA ALA A 356 -10.43 -15.40 -1.76
C ALA A 356 -9.17 -16.31 -1.83
N GLY A 357 -8.55 -16.59 -0.68
CA GLY A 357 -7.34 -17.40 -0.58
C GLY A 357 -6.02 -16.64 -0.77
N SER A 358 -6.05 -15.40 -1.21
CA SER A 358 -4.87 -14.55 -1.35
C SER A 358 -4.61 -13.72 -0.09
N PRO A 359 -3.37 -13.55 0.37
CA PRO A 359 -3.04 -12.78 1.57
C PRO A 359 -3.36 -11.30 1.40
N LEU A 360 -3.79 -10.66 2.49
CA LEU A 360 -3.98 -9.21 2.58
C LEU A 360 -2.76 -8.57 3.26
N HIS A 361 -2.27 -7.46 2.73
CA HIS A 361 -1.04 -6.79 3.18
C HIS A 361 -1.26 -5.71 4.24
N GLY A 362 -2.50 -5.23 4.38
CA GLY A 362 -2.88 -4.29 5.44
C GLY A 362 -3.26 -4.96 6.75
N SER A 363 -2.95 -6.26 6.95
CA SER A 363 -3.35 -7.01 8.15
C SER A 363 -2.34 -6.82 9.28
N TYR A 364 -2.82 -6.58 10.49
CA TYR A 364 -2.01 -6.52 11.71
C TYR A 364 -2.88 -6.85 12.94
N GLU A 365 -2.23 -7.14 14.07
CA GLU A 365 -2.91 -7.38 15.36
C GLU A 365 -2.99 -6.10 16.18
N PHE A 366 -1.91 -5.30 16.18
CA PHE A 366 -1.82 -4.01 16.84
C PHE A 366 -1.33 -2.96 15.85
N ASP A 367 -1.91 -1.77 15.89
CA ASP A 367 -1.46 -0.64 15.10
C ASP A 367 -0.09 -0.09 15.60
N ALA A 368 0.41 0.99 15.01
CA ALA A 368 1.71 1.56 15.37
C ALA A 368 1.72 2.25 16.75
N GLU A 369 0.55 2.51 17.33
CA GLU A 369 0.37 3.07 18.67
C GLU A 369 0.13 1.99 19.75
N GLY A 370 0.01 0.72 19.34
CA GLY A 370 -0.25 -0.42 20.21
C GLY A 370 -1.74 -0.65 20.51
N SER A 371 -2.63 -0.01 19.76
CA SER A 371 -4.07 -0.24 19.86
C SER A 371 -4.47 -1.49 19.08
N PRO A 372 -5.38 -2.34 19.61
CA PRO A 372 -5.82 -3.54 18.90
C PRO A 372 -6.53 -3.19 17.60
N ALA A 373 -6.17 -3.89 16.54
CA ALA A 373 -6.84 -3.82 15.25
C ALA A 373 -8.33 -4.15 15.34
N ARG A 374 -9.17 -3.42 14.61
CA ARG A 374 -10.62 -3.64 14.58
C ARG A 374 -11.15 -3.40 13.17
N ARG A 375 -12.17 -4.19 12.80
CA ARG A 375 -12.95 -3.86 11.61
C ARG A 375 -13.77 -2.60 11.84
N VAL A 376 -13.70 -1.65 10.91
CA VAL A 376 -14.44 -0.38 10.92
C VAL A 376 -15.36 -0.33 9.71
N ALA A 377 -16.67 -0.14 9.95
CA ALA A 377 -17.62 0.12 8.90
C ALA A 377 -17.62 1.62 8.57
N LEU A 378 -16.94 1.99 7.49
CA LEU A 378 -16.86 3.39 7.05
C LEU A 378 -18.17 3.85 6.43
N VAL A 379 -18.74 3.04 5.55
CA VAL A 379 -20.03 3.31 4.90
C VAL A 379 -20.87 2.04 4.90
N GLU A 380 -22.10 2.14 5.39
CA GLU A 380 -23.09 1.06 5.33
C GLU A 380 -24.29 1.47 4.48
N LYS A 381 -24.54 0.70 3.42
CA LYS A 381 -25.64 0.98 2.48
C LYS A 381 -25.71 2.45 2.08
N GLY A 382 -24.57 2.97 1.66
CA GLY A 382 -24.39 4.35 1.23
C GLY A 382 -24.28 5.39 2.35
N VAL A 383 -24.54 5.05 3.62
CA VAL A 383 -24.53 5.98 4.76
C VAL A 383 -23.17 6.00 5.44
N LEU A 384 -22.56 7.19 5.57
CA LEU A 384 -21.29 7.36 6.30
C LEU A 384 -21.48 7.09 7.80
N LYS A 385 -20.62 6.24 8.38
CA LYS A 385 -20.72 5.78 9.77
C LYS A 385 -19.54 6.19 10.65
N ASP A 386 -18.32 6.09 10.13
CA ASP A 386 -17.11 6.18 10.95
C ASP A 386 -15.94 6.76 10.14
N PHE A 387 -14.84 7.03 10.85
CA PHE A 387 -13.54 7.42 10.33
C PHE A 387 -12.47 6.39 10.74
N LEU A 388 -11.33 6.42 10.08
CA LEU A 388 -10.13 5.66 10.48
C LEU A 388 -9.39 6.45 11.55
N MET A 389 -9.41 5.95 12.80
CA MET A 389 -8.98 6.70 13.98
C MET A 389 -7.67 6.18 14.54
N SER A 390 -6.68 7.09 14.68
CA SER A 390 -5.55 6.95 15.59
C SER A 390 -5.95 7.42 17.00
N ARG A 391 -4.99 7.52 17.91
CA ARG A 391 -5.22 8.08 19.25
C ARG A 391 -5.44 9.61 19.26
N TRP A 392 -5.53 10.22 18.10
CA TRP A 392 -5.90 11.63 17.96
C TRP A 392 -7.43 11.78 17.82
N PRO A 393 -8.15 12.22 18.89
CA PRO A 393 -9.60 12.33 18.89
C PRO A 393 -10.16 13.32 17.86
N VAL A 394 -11.33 13.00 17.35
CA VAL A 394 -12.09 13.84 16.43
C VAL A 394 -13.50 14.01 17.00
N LYS A 395 -14.20 15.09 16.65
CA LYS A 395 -15.56 15.37 17.13
C LYS A 395 -16.49 14.17 16.91
N GLY A 396 -17.06 13.65 17.99
CA GLY A 396 -17.90 12.45 17.97
C GLY A 396 -17.14 11.12 18.04
N PHE A 397 -15.81 11.15 17.91
CA PHE A 397 -14.93 9.98 17.92
C PHE A 397 -13.77 10.20 18.91
N PRO A 398 -13.99 9.97 20.21
CA PRO A 398 -13.03 10.34 21.24
C PRO A 398 -11.88 9.34 21.43
N ALA A 399 -11.91 8.19 20.75
CA ALA A 399 -10.96 7.11 20.93
C ALA A 399 -10.48 6.54 19.60
N THR A 400 -9.30 5.90 19.61
CA THR A 400 -8.80 5.12 18.50
C THR A 400 -9.72 3.94 18.17
N ASN A 401 -9.76 3.54 16.92
CA ASN A 401 -10.36 2.27 16.48
C ASN A 401 -9.33 1.28 15.90
N GLY A 402 -8.04 1.49 16.26
CA GLY A 402 -6.96 0.59 15.87
C GLY A 402 -6.46 0.80 14.44
N HIS A 403 -6.54 2.04 13.94
CA HIS A 403 -6.04 2.44 12.61
C HIS A 403 -4.92 3.48 12.69
N GLY A 404 -4.28 3.64 13.86
CA GLY A 404 -3.10 4.49 14.03
C GLY A 404 -1.87 3.87 13.37
N ARG A 405 -1.62 4.18 12.08
CA ARG A 405 -0.56 3.56 11.30
C ARG A 405 0.54 4.56 10.94
N ALA A 406 1.74 4.06 10.87
CA ALA A 406 2.92 4.81 10.47
C ALA A 406 3.96 3.88 9.86
N ASP A 407 4.82 4.42 9.01
CA ASP A 407 6.06 3.75 8.69
C ASP A 407 7.04 3.79 9.89
N TRP A 408 8.24 3.29 9.69
CA TRP A 408 9.26 3.23 10.76
C TRP A 408 9.80 4.60 11.20
N ARG A 409 9.56 5.68 10.44
CA ARG A 409 10.14 7.02 10.64
C ARG A 409 9.15 8.08 11.09
N SER A 410 7.87 7.81 10.97
CA SER A 410 6.82 8.82 11.10
C SER A 410 5.99 8.60 12.36
N HIS A 411 5.30 9.64 12.83
CA HIS A 411 4.27 9.49 13.83
C HIS A 411 3.02 8.81 13.24
N ALA A 412 2.21 8.20 14.10
CA ALA A 412 1.02 7.50 13.66
C ALA A 412 -0.16 8.45 13.44
N THR A 413 -0.89 8.21 12.35
CA THR A 413 -2.17 8.85 12.06
C THR A 413 -3.20 7.81 11.63
N GLY A 414 -4.46 8.19 11.55
CA GLY A 414 -5.50 7.29 11.02
C GLY A 414 -5.23 6.97 9.55
N ARG A 415 -5.08 5.69 9.20
CA ARG A 415 -4.77 5.22 7.84
C ARG A 415 -5.54 3.97 7.48
N MET A 416 -5.76 3.80 6.18
CA MET A 416 -6.31 2.56 5.63
C MET A 416 -5.41 1.36 5.93
N ALA A 417 -6.02 0.18 5.98
CA ALA A 417 -5.40 -1.12 6.12
C ALA A 417 -5.85 -2.04 4.97
N ASN A 418 -6.97 -2.74 5.14
CA ASN A 418 -7.60 -3.53 4.09
C ASN A 418 -8.95 -2.90 3.76
N LEU A 419 -8.97 -2.04 2.74
CA LEU A 419 -10.18 -1.37 2.29
C LEU A 419 -11.02 -2.31 1.43
N ILE A 420 -12.26 -2.58 1.85
CA ILE A 420 -13.16 -3.52 1.20
C ILE A 420 -14.43 -2.82 0.77
N VAL A 421 -14.66 -2.78 -0.54
CA VAL A 421 -15.89 -2.29 -1.16
C VAL A 421 -16.77 -3.46 -1.50
N SER A 422 -17.97 -3.49 -0.95
CA SER A 422 -18.97 -4.52 -1.22
C SER A 422 -20.21 -3.91 -1.88
N ALA A 423 -20.87 -4.69 -2.73
CA ALA A 423 -22.07 -4.27 -3.43
C ALA A 423 -23.18 -5.30 -3.29
N ASP A 424 -24.38 -4.85 -2.96
CA ASP A 424 -25.58 -5.67 -3.02
C ASP A 424 -26.09 -5.76 -4.47
N GLY A 425 -26.43 -6.95 -4.94
CA GLY A 425 -27.02 -7.13 -6.28
C GLY A 425 -26.05 -6.98 -7.44
N GLY A 426 -24.76 -7.33 -7.24
CA GLY A 426 -23.76 -7.35 -8.31
C GLY A 426 -24.15 -8.23 -9.50
N VAL A 427 -23.81 -7.80 -10.72
CA VAL A 427 -24.17 -8.48 -11.98
C VAL A 427 -22.91 -8.94 -12.74
N PRO A 428 -23.01 -9.94 -13.64
CA PRO A 428 -21.86 -10.34 -14.46
C PRO A 428 -21.33 -9.21 -15.36
N LEU A 429 -20.05 -9.27 -15.71
CA LEU A 429 -19.37 -8.25 -16.52
C LEU A 429 -20.03 -8.01 -17.88
N ASP A 430 -20.56 -9.05 -18.53
CA ASP A 430 -21.28 -8.92 -19.80
C ASP A 430 -22.59 -8.14 -19.65
N GLU A 431 -23.27 -8.22 -18.51
CA GLU A 431 -24.41 -7.38 -18.19
C GLU A 431 -23.99 -5.94 -17.93
N LEU A 432 -22.87 -5.70 -17.21
CA LEU A 432 -22.32 -4.35 -17.06
C LEU A 432 -21.99 -3.75 -18.43
N GLN A 433 -21.41 -4.52 -19.34
CA GLN A 433 -21.10 -4.06 -20.70
C GLN A 433 -22.39 -3.70 -21.49
N ARG A 434 -23.44 -4.51 -21.40
CA ARG A 434 -24.75 -4.17 -22.01
C ARG A 434 -25.32 -2.86 -21.47
N ARG A 435 -25.23 -2.64 -20.15
CA ARG A 435 -25.67 -1.39 -19.50
C ARG A 435 -24.81 -0.21 -19.91
N LEU A 436 -23.48 -0.38 -20.01
CA LEU A 436 -22.56 0.64 -20.53
C LEU A 436 -22.98 1.10 -21.93
N MET A 437 -23.22 0.13 -22.84
CA MET A 437 -23.66 0.41 -24.20
C MET A 437 -25.00 1.17 -24.23
N ALA A 438 -25.92 0.79 -23.35
CA ALA A 438 -27.21 1.48 -23.22
C ALA A 438 -27.05 2.92 -22.71
N LEU A 439 -26.21 3.14 -21.70
CA LEU A 439 -25.89 4.48 -21.17
C LEU A 439 -25.20 5.35 -22.23
N ALA A 440 -24.24 4.80 -22.98
CA ALA A 440 -23.57 5.53 -24.05
C ALA A 440 -24.57 5.99 -25.13
N ARG A 441 -25.46 5.11 -25.58
CA ARG A 441 -26.52 5.49 -26.54
C ARG A 441 -27.46 6.54 -25.97
N ALA A 442 -27.89 6.40 -24.70
CA ALA A 442 -28.77 7.37 -24.07
C ALA A 442 -28.10 8.75 -23.92
N ALA A 443 -26.80 8.79 -23.74
CA ALA A 443 -26.00 10.02 -23.72
C ALA A 443 -25.63 10.55 -25.13
N GLY A 444 -26.10 9.91 -26.21
CA GLY A 444 -25.75 10.29 -27.57
C GLY A 444 -24.28 10.04 -27.94
N LYS A 445 -23.58 9.14 -27.22
CA LYS A 445 -22.17 8.82 -27.43
C LYS A 445 -22.02 7.59 -28.31
N PRO A 446 -21.06 7.55 -29.25
CA PRO A 446 -20.79 6.38 -30.09
C PRO A 446 -20.15 5.23 -29.30
N TYR A 447 -19.58 5.49 -28.14
CA TYR A 447 -18.92 4.50 -27.28
C TYR A 447 -18.98 4.91 -25.80
N GLY A 448 -18.76 3.96 -24.92
CA GLY A 448 -18.35 4.15 -23.54
C GLY A 448 -16.93 3.65 -23.32
N PHE A 449 -16.41 3.74 -22.10
CA PHE A 449 -15.05 3.29 -21.79
C PHE A 449 -15.05 2.04 -20.90
N LEU A 450 -13.99 1.23 -21.04
CA LEU A 450 -13.58 0.20 -20.09
C LEU A 450 -12.15 0.53 -19.66
N LEU A 451 -11.97 0.82 -18.37
CA LEU A 451 -10.67 1.11 -17.74
C LEU A 451 -10.23 -0.13 -16.98
N VAL A 452 -9.02 -0.61 -17.26
CA VAL A 452 -8.49 -1.89 -16.76
C VAL A 452 -7.15 -1.67 -16.07
N GLY A 453 -7.04 -2.16 -14.84
CA GLY A 453 -5.83 -2.02 -14.03
C GLY A 453 -5.47 -0.57 -13.73
N SER A 454 -4.60 -0.35 -12.75
CA SER A 454 -4.16 0.98 -12.38
C SER A 454 -2.64 1.06 -12.25
N SER A 455 -2.04 2.14 -12.74
CA SER A 455 -0.64 2.50 -12.45
C SER A 455 -0.52 3.46 -11.26
N GLY A 456 -1.60 3.65 -10.50
CA GLY A 456 -1.67 4.48 -9.30
C GLY A 456 -2.73 5.57 -9.40
N GLY A 457 -2.93 6.25 -8.27
CA GLY A 457 -3.84 7.37 -8.12
C GLY A 457 -3.25 8.41 -7.17
N GLU A 458 -3.85 9.58 -7.16
CA GLU A 458 -3.57 10.63 -6.19
C GLU A 458 -4.80 11.52 -5.98
N ASN A 459 -4.96 11.98 -4.76
CA ASN A 459 -6.00 12.93 -4.41
C ASN A 459 -5.50 13.84 -3.28
N PRO A 460 -4.97 15.04 -3.60
CA PRO A 460 -4.53 15.97 -2.58
C PRO A 460 -5.61 16.24 -1.54
N THR A 461 -5.25 16.18 -0.27
CA THR A 461 -6.18 16.32 0.84
C THR A 461 -6.20 17.71 1.44
N ASN A 462 -5.12 18.49 1.26
CA ASN A 462 -5.02 19.84 1.79
C ASN A 462 -5.91 20.84 1.02
N ARG A 463 -6.28 21.96 1.67
CA ARG A 463 -7.15 22.99 1.08
C ARG A 463 -6.44 23.93 0.10
N GLU A 464 -5.11 23.98 0.16
CA GLU A 464 -4.31 24.90 -0.63
C GLU A 464 -4.08 24.42 -2.07
N THR A 465 -4.27 23.13 -2.33
CA THR A 465 -4.15 22.53 -3.65
C THR A 465 -5.53 22.20 -4.24
N ALA A 466 -5.58 22.14 -5.56
CA ALA A 466 -6.77 21.63 -6.24
C ALA A 466 -7.04 20.19 -5.81
N GLN A 467 -8.18 19.94 -5.16
CA GLN A 467 -8.58 18.60 -4.71
C GLN A 467 -9.12 17.78 -5.88
N THR A 468 -8.32 17.64 -6.91
CA THR A 468 -8.67 16.87 -8.09
C THR A 468 -8.21 15.43 -7.89
N LEU A 469 -9.18 14.53 -7.87
CA LEU A 469 -8.91 13.10 -7.96
C LEU A 469 -8.28 12.80 -9.31
N GLU A 470 -7.17 12.08 -9.31
CA GLU A 470 -6.55 11.52 -10.49
C GLU A 470 -6.37 10.02 -10.31
N VAL A 471 -6.77 9.22 -11.30
CA VAL A 471 -6.45 7.79 -11.35
C VAL A 471 -5.96 7.45 -12.76
N ARG A 472 -4.85 6.74 -12.85
CA ARG A 472 -4.21 6.39 -14.11
C ARG A 472 -4.50 4.94 -14.48
N PRO A 473 -5.39 4.70 -15.47
CA PRO A 473 -5.63 3.35 -15.97
C PRO A 473 -4.37 2.78 -16.63
N ARG A 474 -4.13 1.49 -16.45
CA ARG A 474 -3.09 0.75 -17.19
C ARG A 474 -3.49 0.56 -18.65
N LEU A 475 -4.73 0.14 -18.90
CA LEU A 475 -5.29 -0.01 -20.24
C LEU A 475 -6.66 0.67 -20.32
N ILE A 476 -6.95 1.25 -21.49
CA ILE A 476 -8.21 1.93 -21.76
C ILE A 476 -8.78 1.44 -23.08
N TYR A 477 -10.03 1.00 -23.05
CA TYR A 477 -10.75 0.60 -24.27
C TYR A 477 -11.96 1.48 -24.48
N ARG A 478 -12.16 1.94 -25.74
CA ARG A 478 -13.49 2.35 -26.21
C ARG A 478 -14.31 1.11 -26.44
N VAL A 479 -15.54 1.09 -25.94
CA VAL A 479 -16.52 0.02 -26.17
C VAL A 479 -17.62 0.60 -27.06
N ASP A 480 -17.67 0.19 -28.31
CA ASP A 480 -18.64 0.67 -29.28
C ASP A 480 -20.09 0.46 -28.79
N ALA A 481 -20.90 1.51 -28.82
CA ALA A 481 -22.22 1.50 -28.23
C ALA A 481 -23.24 0.62 -29.00
N ALA A 482 -22.99 0.30 -30.27
CA ALA A 482 -23.84 -0.53 -31.09
C ALA A 482 -23.44 -2.01 -31.07
N THR A 483 -22.13 -2.27 -31.18
CA THR A 483 -21.59 -3.62 -31.40
C THR A 483 -20.94 -4.23 -30.15
N GLY A 484 -20.49 -3.41 -29.20
CA GLY A 484 -19.70 -3.83 -28.04
C GLY A 484 -18.24 -4.12 -28.37
N ALA A 485 -17.79 -3.85 -29.60
CA ALA A 485 -16.38 -4.02 -30.01
C ALA A 485 -15.47 -3.09 -29.20
N ARG A 486 -14.31 -3.62 -28.80
CA ARG A 486 -13.32 -2.90 -27.98
C ARG A 486 -12.16 -2.41 -28.85
N THR A 487 -11.82 -1.13 -28.69
CA THR A 487 -10.66 -0.50 -29.34
C THR A 487 -9.74 0.07 -28.28
N LEU A 488 -8.48 -0.40 -28.23
CA LEU A 488 -7.46 0.11 -27.31
C LEU A 488 -7.15 1.58 -27.66
N VAL A 489 -7.09 2.43 -26.62
CA VAL A 489 -6.69 3.86 -26.73
C VAL A 489 -5.72 4.20 -25.62
N ARG A 490 -5.02 5.35 -25.72
CA ARG A 490 -4.00 5.77 -24.76
C ARG A 490 -3.97 7.27 -24.49
N GLY A 491 -3.15 7.68 -23.53
CA GLY A 491 -2.77 9.08 -23.34
C GLY A 491 -3.75 9.90 -22.52
N VAL A 492 -4.61 9.27 -21.70
CA VAL A 492 -5.54 9.96 -20.79
C VAL A 492 -5.51 9.34 -19.40
N LYS A 493 -5.92 10.14 -18.41
CA LYS A 493 -6.17 9.74 -17.02
C LYS A 493 -7.61 10.08 -16.65
N LEU A 494 -8.16 9.34 -15.68
CA LEU A 494 -9.42 9.69 -15.05
C LEU A 494 -9.18 10.86 -14.09
N VAL A 495 -10.02 11.90 -14.19
CA VAL A 495 -10.01 13.04 -13.28
C VAL A 495 -11.42 13.29 -12.77
N GLY A 496 -11.54 14.00 -11.65
CA GLY A 496 -12.85 14.40 -11.15
C GLY A 496 -12.86 14.89 -9.71
N THR A 497 -14.04 15.28 -9.26
CA THR A 497 -14.30 15.55 -7.85
C THR A 497 -14.70 14.23 -7.19
N PRO A 498 -14.03 13.82 -6.09
CA PRO A 498 -14.23 12.52 -5.45
C PRO A 498 -15.69 12.10 -5.26
N LEU A 499 -16.45 12.87 -4.49
CA LEU A 499 -17.86 12.58 -4.22
C LEU A 499 -18.74 12.55 -5.47
N LEU A 500 -18.44 13.37 -6.47
CA LEU A 500 -19.22 13.40 -7.71
C LEU A 500 -19.05 12.11 -8.49
N VAL A 501 -17.81 11.61 -8.63
CA VAL A 501 -17.53 10.34 -9.33
C VAL A 501 -18.18 9.17 -8.59
N LEU A 502 -18.05 9.11 -7.27
CA LEU A 502 -18.64 8.04 -6.45
C LEU A 502 -20.17 8.01 -6.51
N ASN A 503 -20.83 9.17 -6.54
CA ASN A 503 -22.28 9.25 -6.66
C ASN A 503 -22.81 8.92 -8.08
N ARG A 504 -21.94 8.88 -9.08
CA ARG A 504 -22.29 8.47 -10.45
C ARG A 504 -22.19 6.96 -10.68
N VAL A 505 -21.83 6.18 -9.66
CA VAL A 505 -21.85 4.70 -9.72
C VAL A 505 -23.30 4.22 -9.77
N VAL A 506 -23.67 3.52 -10.84
CA VAL A 506 -25.06 3.07 -11.10
C VAL A 506 -25.26 1.56 -11.04
N ALA A 507 -24.17 0.79 -11.10
CA ALA A 507 -24.19 -0.66 -10.92
C ALA A 507 -22.81 -1.17 -10.53
N ALA A 508 -22.78 -2.39 -9.98
CA ALA A 508 -21.55 -3.10 -9.63
C ALA A 508 -21.52 -4.49 -10.24
N GLY A 509 -20.33 -5.02 -10.44
CA GLY A 509 -20.05 -6.40 -10.81
C GLY A 509 -20.25 -7.36 -9.63
N ASN A 510 -20.29 -8.66 -9.95
CA ASN A 510 -20.24 -9.76 -8.99
C ASN A 510 -18.85 -10.41 -8.94
N ASP A 511 -17.82 -9.66 -9.28
CA ASP A 511 -16.45 -10.04 -9.51
C ASP A 511 -15.44 -9.35 -8.55
N PRO A 512 -15.71 -9.25 -7.23
CA PRO A 512 -14.79 -8.56 -6.33
C PRO A 512 -13.42 -9.24 -6.38
N THR A 513 -12.39 -8.44 -6.65
CA THR A 513 -11.01 -8.91 -6.80
C THR A 513 -10.10 -8.15 -5.86
N LEU A 514 -9.11 -8.84 -5.33
CA LEU A 514 -8.07 -8.26 -4.50
C LEU A 514 -7.01 -7.58 -5.37
N ALA A 515 -6.72 -6.33 -5.05
CA ALA A 515 -5.55 -5.61 -5.52
C ALA A 515 -4.58 -5.40 -4.35
N ASN A 516 -3.44 -6.07 -4.43
CA ASN A 516 -2.29 -5.93 -3.54
C ASN A 516 -1.19 -5.15 -4.24
N GLY A 517 -0.18 -4.73 -3.48
CA GLY A 517 1.02 -4.12 -4.05
C GLY A 517 1.04 -2.61 -4.00
N PHE A 518 0.07 -2.04 -3.35
CA PHE A 518 0.05 -0.60 -3.13
C PHE A 518 0.63 -0.28 -1.74
N HIS A 519 1.60 0.63 -1.72
CA HIS A 519 2.01 1.31 -0.52
C HIS A 519 1.28 2.66 -0.50
N CYS A 520 0.45 2.86 0.51
CA CYS A 520 -0.29 4.09 0.70
C CYS A 520 0.62 5.14 1.33
N GLY A 521 0.87 6.24 0.63
CA GLY A 521 1.70 7.37 1.10
C GLY A 521 0.84 8.48 1.69
N ALA A 522 1.19 8.96 2.89
CA ALA A 522 0.63 10.17 3.51
C ALA A 522 1.61 10.72 4.55
N GLU A 523 1.17 11.65 5.40
CA GLU A 523 1.99 12.31 6.43
C GLU A 523 2.65 11.34 7.42
N SER A 524 2.05 10.17 7.67
CA SER A 524 2.64 9.12 8.50
C SER A 524 3.52 8.13 7.73
N GLY A 525 4.01 8.52 6.54
CA GLY A 525 4.89 7.71 5.69
C GLY A 525 4.15 6.71 4.81
N TRP A 526 4.86 5.67 4.39
CA TRP A 526 4.36 4.65 3.48
C TRP A 526 3.96 3.39 4.24
N VAL A 527 2.70 3.01 4.13
CA VAL A 527 2.17 1.79 4.78
C VAL A 527 1.57 0.84 3.73
N PRO A 528 1.81 -0.47 3.85
CA PRO A 528 1.21 -1.44 2.94
C PRO A 528 -0.29 -1.53 3.17
N VAL A 529 -1.04 -1.62 2.08
CA VAL A 529 -2.49 -1.72 2.10
C VAL A 529 -2.98 -2.77 1.09
N SER A 530 -4.17 -3.25 1.31
CA SER A 530 -4.91 -4.04 0.32
C SER A 530 -6.24 -3.39 0.01
N GLN A 531 -6.71 -3.58 -1.21
CA GLN A 531 -7.99 -3.06 -1.66
C GLN A 531 -8.77 -4.18 -2.32
N THR A 532 -10.05 -4.25 -2.01
CA THR A 532 -10.97 -5.19 -2.67
C THR A 532 -12.18 -4.44 -3.15
N ALA A 533 -12.50 -4.54 -4.41
CA ALA A 533 -13.68 -3.94 -5.00
C ALA A 533 -14.20 -4.81 -6.15
N PRO A 534 -15.51 -4.73 -6.47
CA PRO A 534 -16.05 -5.27 -7.72
C PRO A 534 -15.81 -4.29 -8.87
N SER A 535 -15.99 -4.74 -10.12
CA SER A 535 -16.16 -3.83 -11.24
C SER A 535 -17.31 -2.85 -10.99
N LEU A 536 -17.15 -1.60 -11.42
CA LEU A 536 -18.17 -0.57 -11.25
C LEU A 536 -18.58 0.04 -12.60
N LEU A 537 -19.88 0.22 -12.82
CA LEU A 537 -20.42 1.01 -13.91
C LEU A 537 -20.70 2.42 -13.40
N VAL A 538 -20.02 3.39 -13.98
CA VAL A 538 -20.17 4.82 -13.68
C VAL A 538 -20.90 5.48 -14.84
N SER A 539 -21.95 6.22 -14.55
CA SER A 539 -22.78 6.87 -15.60
C SER A 539 -22.03 7.94 -16.38
N GLU A 540 -21.02 8.55 -15.76
CA GLU A 540 -20.14 9.52 -16.41
C GLU A 540 -18.82 9.63 -15.62
N ILE A 541 -17.70 9.51 -16.32
CA ILE A 541 -16.35 9.87 -15.85
C ILE A 541 -15.79 10.96 -16.76
N GLU A 542 -14.82 11.70 -16.26
CA GLU A 542 -14.05 12.66 -17.04
C GLU A 542 -12.65 12.12 -17.32
N LEU A 543 -12.26 12.07 -18.58
CA LEU A 543 -10.91 11.74 -19.01
C LEU A 543 -10.19 13.01 -19.44
N GLN A 544 -8.98 13.22 -18.93
CA GLN A 544 -8.10 14.32 -19.27
C GLN A 544 -6.84 13.77 -19.97
N ARG A 545 -6.37 14.47 -20.99
CA ARG A 545 -5.10 14.11 -21.64
C ARG A 545 -3.93 14.21 -20.65
N LEU A 546 -3.05 13.23 -20.74
CA LEU A 546 -1.76 13.31 -20.07
C LEU A 546 -0.93 14.45 -20.67
N PRO A 547 -0.01 15.08 -19.91
CA PRO A 547 0.93 16.06 -20.45
C PRO A 547 1.68 15.48 -21.66
N ASP A 548 1.87 16.32 -22.67
CA ASP A 548 2.47 15.91 -23.95
C ASP A 548 4.01 15.91 -23.83
N GLU A 549 4.56 15.02 -23.01
CA GLU A 549 5.99 14.78 -22.94
C GLU A 549 6.44 13.89 -24.10
N ARG A 550 6.79 14.52 -25.21
CA ARG A 550 7.26 13.80 -26.41
C ARG A 550 8.78 13.81 -26.46
N ALA A 551 9.37 12.65 -26.36
CA ALA A 551 10.79 12.46 -26.69
C ALA A 551 10.91 11.55 -27.91
N ARG A 552 11.82 11.88 -28.80
CA ARG A 552 12.08 11.02 -29.96
C ARG A 552 12.60 9.66 -29.47
N PRO A 553 12.20 8.55 -30.11
CA PRO A 553 12.79 7.23 -29.84
C PRO A 553 14.30 7.25 -30.10
N PRO A 554 15.06 6.25 -29.60
CA PRO A 554 16.47 6.09 -29.94
C PRO A 554 16.71 6.11 -31.45
N ILE A 555 17.76 6.80 -31.89
CA ILE A 555 18.08 6.92 -33.33
C ILE A 555 18.59 5.60 -33.92
N LEU A 556 19.36 4.85 -33.11
CA LEU A 556 19.86 3.54 -33.51
C LEU A 556 18.88 2.45 -33.01
N PRO A 557 18.71 1.38 -33.80
CA PRO A 557 17.96 0.21 -33.35
C PRO A 557 18.64 -0.44 -32.15
N ASP A 558 17.90 -1.27 -31.43
CA ASP A 558 18.42 -2.07 -30.33
C ASP A 558 19.56 -2.97 -30.86
N PRO A 559 20.76 -2.95 -30.24
CA PRO A 559 21.91 -3.75 -30.71
C PRO A 559 21.67 -5.25 -30.65
N LEU A 560 20.72 -5.74 -29.85
CA LEU A 560 20.32 -7.16 -29.85
C LEU A 560 19.54 -7.56 -31.11
N HIS A 561 19.01 -6.60 -31.86
CA HIS A 561 18.19 -6.77 -33.06
C HIS A 561 18.78 -6.07 -34.29
N ASP A 562 19.94 -5.44 -34.14
CA ASP A 562 20.67 -4.86 -35.31
C ASP A 562 21.40 -5.98 -36.05
N PRO A 563 21.07 -6.22 -37.32
CA PRO A 563 21.69 -7.28 -38.12
C PRO A 563 23.15 -6.97 -38.57
N ARG A 564 23.78 -5.91 -38.09
CA ARG A 564 25.16 -5.51 -38.49
C ARG A 564 26.23 -6.03 -37.56
#